data_a73af374f241e51c17e9f4873c31dda2
#
_entry.id   a73af374f241e51c17e9f4873c31dda2
#
_cell.length_a   1.000
_cell.length_b   1.000
_cell.length_c   1.000
_cell.angle_alpha   90.00
_cell.angle_beta   90.00
_cell.angle_gamma   90.00
#
_symmetry.space_group_name_H-M   'P 1'
#
loop_
_entity.id
_entity.type
_entity.pdbx_description
1 polymer ?
#
loop_
_entity_poly.entity_id
_entity_poly.type
_entity_poly.pdbx_seq_one_letter_code
_entity_poly.pdbx_strand_id
1 'polypeptide(L)'
;FVVGMPGELVAAGKLNNFVQDLAILHAMGINIVLVHGFRPQVSEQLHAKGHPERFSNGLRITDATALDAAQEAAGQLRFEIEAAFSQGLPNTPMANATVRVISGNFLTAQPVGVVDGVDFMHSGVVRKVDAPAIRRAIDTGTIVLLSPFGFSPTGEAFNLTMENVATATAIALQA
;
A
#
# COMPACT_ATOMS: atom_id res chain seq x y z
N PHE A 1 12.32 -2.74 8.87
CA PHE A 1 12.09 -3.46 7.61
C PHE A 1 10.93 -2.85 6.84
N VAL A 2 11.05 -2.77 5.51
CA VAL A 2 9.96 -2.44 4.60
C VAL A 2 9.54 -3.73 3.90
N VAL A 3 8.27 -4.09 4.04
CA VAL A 3 7.72 -5.37 3.54
C VAL A 3 6.67 -5.08 2.48
N GLY A 4 6.84 -5.60 1.29
CA GLY A 4 5.85 -5.54 0.22
C GLY A 4 4.90 -6.74 0.28
N MET A 5 3.60 -6.49 0.25
CA MET A 5 2.56 -7.51 0.19
C MET A 5 1.77 -7.37 -1.10
N PRO A 6 1.99 -8.22 -2.10
CA PRO A 6 1.25 -8.15 -3.36
C PRO A 6 -0.25 -8.33 -3.17
N GLY A 7 -1.06 -7.63 -3.97
CA GLY A 7 -2.51 -7.79 -3.96
C GLY A 7 -2.97 -9.22 -4.30
N GLU A 8 -2.16 -9.95 -5.05
CA GLU A 8 -2.36 -11.36 -5.40
C GLU A 8 -2.38 -12.28 -4.17
N LEU A 9 -1.59 -11.95 -3.14
CA LEU A 9 -1.57 -12.68 -1.88
C LEU A 9 -2.93 -12.59 -1.17
N VAL A 10 -3.52 -11.40 -1.16
CA VAL A 10 -4.86 -11.17 -0.59
C VAL A 10 -5.92 -11.88 -1.43
N ALA A 11 -5.85 -11.76 -2.75
CA ALA A 11 -6.77 -12.44 -3.68
C ALA A 11 -6.71 -13.98 -3.55
N ALA A 12 -5.56 -14.54 -3.16
CA ALA A 12 -5.38 -15.97 -2.90
C ALA A 12 -5.84 -16.41 -1.49
N GLY A 13 -6.44 -15.54 -0.69
CA GLY A 13 -6.93 -15.86 0.65
C GLY A 13 -5.85 -16.07 1.72
N LYS A 14 -4.65 -15.53 1.50
CA LYS A 14 -3.48 -15.73 2.39
C LYS A 14 -3.21 -14.56 3.34
N LEU A 15 -4.08 -13.55 3.39
CA LEU A 15 -3.87 -12.35 4.19
C LEU A 15 -3.69 -12.67 5.67
N ASN A 16 -4.56 -13.47 6.26
CA ASN A 16 -4.52 -13.76 7.70
C ASN A 16 -3.22 -14.42 8.13
N ASN A 17 -2.74 -15.41 7.37
CA ASN A 17 -1.47 -16.09 7.69
C ASN A 17 -0.29 -15.12 7.59
N PHE A 18 -0.25 -14.30 6.55
CA PHE A 18 0.80 -13.32 6.37
C PHE A 18 0.83 -12.27 7.48
N VAL A 19 -0.34 -11.76 7.86
CA VAL A 19 -0.48 -10.78 8.95
C VAL A 19 -0.08 -11.38 10.30
N GLN A 20 -0.40 -12.65 10.56
CA GLN A 20 0.03 -13.34 11.78
C GLN A 20 1.56 -13.42 11.87
N ASP A 21 2.24 -13.74 10.79
CA ASP A 21 3.71 -13.78 10.75
C ASP A 21 4.31 -12.39 11.03
N LEU A 22 3.75 -11.34 10.43
CA LEU A 22 4.19 -9.95 10.69
C LEU A 22 3.92 -9.54 12.14
N ALA A 23 2.78 -9.91 12.70
CA ALA A 23 2.44 -9.61 14.09
C ALA A 23 3.42 -10.28 15.08
N ILE A 24 3.85 -11.51 14.81
CA ILE A 24 4.88 -12.20 15.60
C ILE A 24 6.21 -11.44 15.52
N LEU A 25 6.66 -11.08 14.32
CA LEU A 25 7.90 -10.32 14.14
C LEU A 25 7.85 -8.97 14.87
N HIS A 26 6.73 -8.29 14.76
CA HIS A 26 6.51 -7.00 15.45
C HIS A 26 6.56 -7.16 16.97
N ALA A 27 5.92 -8.20 17.51
CA ALA A 27 5.94 -8.50 18.94
C ALA A 27 7.35 -8.86 19.45
N MET A 28 8.24 -9.35 18.59
CA MET A 28 9.67 -9.56 18.87
C MET A 28 10.51 -8.28 18.82
N GLY A 29 9.90 -7.11 18.60
CA GLY A 29 10.56 -5.81 18.56
C GLY A 29 11.04 -5.38 17.17
N ILE A 30 10.61 -6.06 16.12
CA ILE A 30 10.97 -5.69 14.74
C ILE A 30 10.06 -4.56 14.26
N ASN A 31 10.67 -3.44 13.85
CA ASN A 31 9.97 -2.32 13.24
C ASN A 31 9.58 -2.64 11.81
N ILE A 32 8.30 -2.48 11.47
CA ILE A 32 7.74 -2.86 10.17
C ILE A 32 7.02 -1.68 9.53
N VAL A 33 7.33 -1.44 8.26
CA VAL A 33 6.50 -0.69 7.34
C VAL A 33 5.96 -1.68 6.32
N LEU A 34 4.65 -1.82 6.25
CA LEU A 34 3.96 -2.69 5.31
C LEU A 34 3.45 -1.88 4.12
N VAL A 35 3.83 -2.29 2.92
CA VAL A 35 3.33 -1.70 1.67
C VAL A 35 2.49 -2.75 0.97
N HIS A 36 1.20 -2.52 0.83
CA HIS A 36 0.35 -3.44 0.08
C HIS A 36 0.31 -3.10 -1.42
N GLY A 37 0.10 -4.12 -2.24
CA GLY A 37 -0.29 -3.98 -3.64
C GLY A 37 -1.81 -4.09 -3.80
N PHE A 38 -2.33 -3.82 -5.02
CA PHE A 38 -3.77 -3.90 -5.28
C PHE A 38 -4.13 -4.14 -6.75
N ARG A 39 -3.17 -4.62 -7.56
CA ARG A 39 -3.41 -4.84 -9.00
C ARG A 39 -4.66 -5.66 -9.30
N PRO A 40 -4.84 -6.87 -8.73
CA PRO A 40 -6.04 -7.67 -9.02
C PRO A 40 -7.32 -7.01 -8.52
N GLN A 41 -7.27 -6.30 -7.39
CA GLN A 41 -8.44 -5.63 -6.83
C GLN A 41 -8.89 -4.44 -7.69
N VAL A 42 -7.96 -3.67 -8.23
CA VAL A 42 -8.28 -2.60 -9.19
C VAL A 42 -8.86 -3.18 -10.48
N SER A 43 -8.29 -4.26 -10.98
CA SER A 43 -8.80 -4.98 -12.17
C SER A 43 -10.24 -5.48 -11.94
N GLU A 44 -10.52 -6.06 -10.78
CA GLU A 44 -11.86 -6.51 -10.41
C GLU A 44 -12.86 -5.36 -10.35
N GLN A 45 -12.50 -4.23 -9.75
CA GLN A 45 -13.34 -3.03 -9.72
C GLN A 45 -13.64 -2.49 -11.12
N LEU A 46 -12.63 -2.42 -11.98
CA LEU A 46 -12.81 -1.96 -13.35
C LEU A 46 -13.68 -2.92 -14.15
N HIS A 47 -13.49 -4.22 -13.98
CA HIS A 47 -14.33 -5.24 -14.62
C HIS A 47 -15.80 -5.11 -14.18
N ALA A 48 -16.05 -4.93 -12.89
CA ALA A 48 -17.40 -4.71 -12.36
C ALA A 48 -18.06 -3.44 -12.90
N LYS A 49 -17.27 -2.40 -13.21
CA LYS A 49 -17.74 -1.16 -13.83
C LYS A 49 -17.87 -1.24 -15.36
N GLY A 50 -17.50 -2.39 -15.97
CA GLY A 50 -17.48 -2.53 -17.43
C GLY A 50 -16.46 -1.63 -18.13
N HIS A 51 -15.43 -1.20 -17.42
CA HIS A 51 -14.40 -0.28 -17.91
C HIS A 51 -13.17 -1.05 -18.40
N PRO A 52 -12.63 -0.76 -19.60
CA PRO A 52 -11.44 -1.44 -20.09
C PRO A 52 -10.20 -1.07 -19.31
N GLU A 53 -9.30 -2.04 -19.12
CA GLU A 53 -7.98 -1.82 -18.59
C GLU A 53 -7.00 -1.48 -19.70
N ARG A 54 -6.12 -0.51 -19.45
CA ARG A 54 -5.05 -0.14 -20.39
C ARG A 54 -3.72 -0.12 -19.68
N PHE A 55 -2.72 -0.73 -20.32
CA PHE A 55 -1.34 -0.79 -19.84
C PHE A 55 -0.36 -0.38 -20.94
N SER A 56 0.75 0.19 -20.56
CA SER A 56 1.89 0.42 -21.42
C SER A 56 3.17 0.12 -20.63
N ASN A 57 4.06 -0.70 -21.19
CA ASN A 57 5.30 -1.14 -20.53
C ASN A 57 5.07 -1.70 -19.10
N GLY A 58 3.99 -2.44 -18.90
CA GLY A 58 3.65 -3.04 -17.62
C GLY A 58 3.06 -2.08 -16.58
N LEU A 59 2.93 -0.79 -16.90
CA LEU A 59 2.33 0.22 -16.05
C LEU A 59 0.90 0.53 -16.52
N ARG A 60 -0.05 0.57 -15.57
CA ARG A 60 -1.43 0.94 -15.86
C ARG A 60 -1.52 2.38 -16.32
N ILE A 61 -2.31 2.63 -17.36
CA ILE A 61 -2.75 3.98 -17.74
C ILE A 61 -3.99 4.26 -16.90
N THR A 62 -3.91 5.25 -16.00
CA THR A 62 -4.96 5.52 -15.01
C THR A 62 -5.77 6.74 -15.44
N ASP A 63 -6.90 6.52 -16.11
CA ASP A 63 -7.89 7.56 -16.34
C ASP A 63 -8.73 7.82 -15.07
N ALA A 64 -9.70 8.74 -15.13
CA ALA A 64 -10.51 9.11 -13.96
C ALA A 64 -11.25 7.90 -13.36
N THR A 65 -11.82 7.04 -14.17
CA THR A 65 -12.53 5.84 -13.71
C THR A 65 -11.56 4.83 -13.06
N ALA A 66 -10.39 4.65 -13.64
CA ALA A 66 -9.36 3.78 -13.07
C ALA A 66 -8.79 4.35 -11.76
N LEU A 67 -8.70 5.68 -11.63
CA LEU A 67 -8.30 6.33 -10.38
C LEU A 67 -9.31 6.08 -9.26
N ASP A 68 -10.60 6.21 -9.55
CA ASP A 68 -11.67 5.91 -8.60
C ASP A 68 -11.62 4.44 -8.16
N ALA A 69 -11.45 3.52 -9.12
CA ALA A 69 -11.30 2.10 -8.83
C ALA A 69 -10.06 1.80 -7.96
N ALA A 70 -8.94 2.48 -8.20
CA ALA A 70 -7.74 2.36 -7.38
C ALA A 70 -7.97 2.87 -5.95
N GLN A 71 -8.66 3.98 -5.79
CA GLN A 71 -9.00 4.52 -4.48
C GLN A 71 -9.94 3.59 -3.70
N GLU A 72 -10.97 3.06 -4.34
CA GLU A 72 -11.90 2.10 -3.75
C GLU A 72 -11.16 0.83 -3.31
N ALA A 73 -10.32 0.26 -4.18
CA ALA A 73 -9.53 -0.92 -3.86
C ALA A 73 -8.55 -0.68 -2.71
N ALA A 74 -7.87 0.45 -2.69
CA ALA A 74 -6.95 0.81 -1.60
C ALA A 74 -7.67 0.95 -0.26
N GLY A 75 -8.85 1.59 -0.24
CA GLY A 75 -9.66 1.75 0.96
C GLY A 75 -10.17 0.41 1.50
N GLN A 76 -10.67 -0.45 0.63
CA GLN A 76 -11.14 -1.78 1.01
C GLN A 76 -10.01 -2.63 1.59
N LEU A 77 -8.87 -2.71 0.90
CA LEU A 77 -7.72 -3.49 1.36
C LEU A 77 -7.16 -2.97 2.68
N ARG A 78 -7.13 -1.65 2.86
CA ARG A 78 -6.69 -1.07 4.13
C ARG A 78 -7.53 -1.59 5.29
N PHE A 79 -8.85 -1.58 5.17
CA PHE A 79 -9.74 -2.07 6.22
C PHE A 79 -9.63 -3.58 6.42
N GLU A 80 -9.47 -4.37 5.37
CA GLU A 80 -9.22 -5.81 5.48
C GLU A 80 -7.91 -6.11 6.23
N ILE A 81 -6.85 -5.35 5.95
CA ILE A 81 -5.56 -5.49 6.64
C ILE A 81 -5.68 -5.07 8.12
N GLU A 82 -6.33 -3.96 8.41
CA GLU A 82 -6.58 -3.52 9.79
C GLU A 82 -7.40 -4.56 10.56
N ALA A 83 -8.42 -5.14 9.94
CA ALA A 83 -9.23 -6.21 10.54
C ALA A 83 -8.39 -7.45 10.85
N ALA A 84 -7.51 -7.85 9.92
CA ALA A 84 -6.63 -8.99 10.11
C ALA A 84 -5.66 -8.79 11.29
N PHE A 85 -5.06 -7.61 11.43
CA PHE A 85 -4.23 -7.27 12.59
C PHE A 85 -5.01 -7.17 13.90
N SER A 86 -6.30 -6.87 13.84
CA SER A 86 -7.17 -6.75 15.01
C SER A 86 -7.57 -8.11 15.59
N GLN A 87 -7.40 -9.20 14.86
CA GLN A 87 -7.72 -10.57 15.35
C GLN A 87 -6.78 -11.05 16.46
N GLY A 88 -5.61 -10.41 16.63
CA GLY A 88 -4.59 -10.87 17.56
C GLY A 88 -3.93 -12.19 17.12
N LEU A 89 -3.30 -12.88 18.06
CA LEU A 89 -2.58 -14.14 17.84
C LEU A 89 -3.20 -15.25 18.72
N PRO A 90 -4.43 -15.70 18.41
CA PRO A 90 -5.12 -16.70 19.23
C PRO A 90 -4.30 -18.00 19.29
N ASN A 91 -4.36 -18.69 20.43
CA ASN A 91 -3.64 -19.95 20.69
C ASN A 91 -2.11 -19.83 20.69
N THR A 92 -1.58 -18.64 20.92
CA THR A 92 -0.14 -18.41 21.10
C THR A 92 0.13 -17.73 22.45
N PRO A 93 1.37 -17.77 22.97
CA PRO A 93 1.75 -16.98 24.15
C PRO A 93 1.52 -15.48 24.00
N MET A 94 1.34 -15.00 22.76
CA MET A 94 1.11 -13.60 22.39
C MET A 94 -0.38 -13.30 22.13
N ALA A 95 -1.30 -14.12 22.61
CA ALA A 95 -2.74 -13.97 22.40
C ALA A 95 -3.29 -12.60 22.86
N ASN A 96 -2.62 -11.95 23.82
CA ASN A 96 -2.98 -10.64 24.34
C ASN A 96 -2.14 -9.48 23.73
N ALA A 97 -1.25 -9.78 22.79
CA ALA A 97 -0.46 -8.75 22.13
C ALA A 97 -1.37 -7.89 21.24
N THR A 98 -1.31 -6.58 21.43
CA THR A 98 -2.05 -5.63 20.61
C THR A 98 -1.13 -5.08 19.53
N VAL A 99 -1.49 -5.28 18.28
CA VAL A 99 -0.79 -4.69 17.13
C VAL A 99 -1.61 -3.52 16.60
N ARG A 100 -1.01 -2.33 16.63
CA ARG A 100 -1.61 -1.12 16.06
C ARG A 100 -1.05 -0.88 14.66
N VAL A 101 -1.94 -0.58 13.73
CA VAL A 101 -1.62 -0.25 12.35
C VAL A 101 -2.09 1.18 12.08
N ILE A 102 -1.23 1.99 11.52
CA ILE A 102 -1.59 3.35 11.12
C ILE A 102 -1.26 3.58 9.65
N SER A 103 -2.10 4.34 8.99
CA SER A 103 -1.90 4.86 7.64
C SER A 103 -1.99 6.38 7.65
N GLY A 104 -1.43 7.03 6.66
CA GLY A 104 -1.51 8.47 6.51
C GLY A 104 -0.89 8.94 5.19
N ASN A 105 -0.85 10.24 5.01
CA ASN A 105 -0.30 10.90 3.82
C ASN A 105 1.23 11.07 3.89
N PHE A 106 1.95 10.00 4.15
CA PHE A 106 3.41 10.00 4.26
C PHE A 106 4.14 10.15 2.93
N LEU A 107 3.44 9.97 1.80
CA LEU A 107 4.00 10.00 0.47
C LEU A 107 3.55 11.25 -0.28
N THR A 108 4.50 11.94 -0.90
CA THR A 108 4.19 12.93 -1.93
C THR A 108 4.40 12.28 -3.29
N ALA A 109 3.39 12.37 -4.16
CA ALA A 109 3.41 11.79 -5.50
C ALA A 109 3.58 12.87 -6.57
N GLN A 110 4.03 12.42 -7.73
CA GLN A 110 4.06 13.21 -8.97
C GLN A 110 3.64 12.33 -10.14
N PRO A 111 3.11 12.92 -11.24
CA PRO A 111 2.69 12.13 -12.39
C PRO A 111 3.89 11.46 -13.07
N VAL A 112 3.66 10.29 -13.67
CA VAL A 112 4.61 9.68 -14.63
C VAL A 112 4.76 10.60 -15.84
N GLY A 113 3.66 11.20 -16.28
CA GLY A 113 3.62 12.08 -17.44
C GLY A 113 3.47 11.30 -18.75
N VAL A 114 4.04 11.86 -19.81
CA VAL A 114 4.04 11.25 -21.15
C VAL A 114 5.39 10.57 -21.38
N VAL A 115 5.35 9.27 -21.67
CA VAL A 115 6.53 8.45 -21.95
C VAL A 115 6.30 7.72 -23.27
N ASP A 116 7.23 7.84 -24.20
CA ASP A 116 7.15 7.22 -25.53
C ASP A 116 5.83 7.51 -26.26
N GLY A 117 5.33 8.76 -26.11
CA GLY A 117 4.08 9.20 -26.72
C GLY A 117 2.80 8.75 -26.01
N VAL A 118 2.90 8.03 -24.90
CA VAL A 118 1.78 7.56 -24.08
C VAL A 118 1.61 8.44 -22.86
N ASP A 119 0.44 9.06 -22.71
CA ASP A 119 0.06 9.79 -21.50
C ASP A 119 -0.48 8.82 -20.44
N PHE A 120 0.22 8.74 -19.31
CA PHE A 120 -0.17 7.87 -18.19
C PHE A 120 -1.22 8.49 -17.25
N MET A 121 -1.66 9.70 -17.53
CA MET A 121 -2.74 10.42 -16.81
C MET A 121 -2.49 10.45 -15.29
N HIS A 122 -3.33 9.75 -14.49
CA HIS A 122 -3.22 9.72 -13.03
C HIS A 122 -2.32 8.61 -12.48
N SER A 123 -1.54 7.96 -13.31
CA SER A 123 -0.45 7.11 -12.84
C SER A 123 0.73 7.97 -12.40
N GLY A 124 1.27 7.67 -11.24
CA GLY A 124 2.32 8.46 -10.63
C GLY A 124 3.48 7.63 -10.09
N VAL A 125 4.46 8.35 -9.61
CA VAL A 125 5.61 7.83 -8.89
C VAL A 125 5.79 8.61 -7.59
N VAL A 126 6.46 8.00 -6.62
CA VAL A 126 6.81 8.67 -5.37
C VAL A 126 7.84 9.76 -5.65
N ARG A 127 7.50 10.99 -5.28
CA ARG A 127 8.41 12.15 -5.33
C ARG A 127 9.20 12.30 -4.02
N LYS A 128 8.53 12.08 -2.88
CA LYS A 128 9.11 12.23 -1.55
C LYS A 128 8.41 11.34 -0.55
N VAL A 129 9.19 10.81 0.39
CA VAL A 129 8.70 10.08 1.55
C VAL A 129 8.98 10.92 2.79
N ASP A 130 7.98 11.13 3.65
CA ASP A 130 8.17 11.78 4.95
C ASP A 130 8.75 10.75 5.96
N ALA A 131 10.04 10.47 5.82
CA ALA A 131 10.73 9.51 6.67
C ALA A 131 10.70 9.90 8.16
N PRO A 132 10.86 11.19 8.56
CA PRO A 132 10.71 11.57 9.96
C PRO A 132 9.34 11.24 10.55
N ALA A 133 8.25 11.47 9.80
CA ALA A 133 6.90 11.15 10.26
C ALA A 133 6.69 9.63 10.40
N ILE A 134 7.19 8.84 9.45
CA ILE A 134 7.14 7.37 9.53
C ILE A 134 7.93 6.87 10.75
N ARG A 135 9.13 7.40 10.99
CA ARG A 135 9.94 7.01 12.16
C ARG A 135 9.22 7.32 13.47
N ARG A 136 8.64 8.51 13.62
CA ARG A 136 7.84 8.85 14.81
C ARG A 136 6.69 7.87 15.03
N ALA A 137 6.01 7.47 13.97
CA ALA A 137 4.95 6.48 14.07
C ALA A 137 5.47 5.11 14.54
N ILE A 138 6.57 4.64 13.95
CA ILE A 138 7.23 3.39 14.35
C ILE A 138 7.69 3.44 15.82
N ASP A 139 8.23 4.56 16.26
CA ASP A 139 8.72 4.75 17.64
C ASP A 139 7.61 4.65 18.69
N THR A 140 6.35 4.84 18.29
CA THR A 140 5.17 4.59 19.16
C THR A 140 4.76 3.11 19.23
N GLY A 141 5.50 2.21 18.60
CA GLY A 141 5.21 0.77 18.59
C GLY A 141 4.12 0.37 17.62
N THR A 142 3.91 1.13 16.54
CA THR A 142 2.93 0.82 15.50
C THR A 142 3.55 0.28 14.23
N ILE A 143 2.80 -0.51 13.48
CA ILE A 143 3.10 -0.85 12.08
C ILE A 143 2.56 0.27 11.21
N VAL A 144 3.39 0.81 10.32
CA VAL A 144 2.95 1.78 9.32
C VAL A 144 2.51 1.03 8.07
N LEU A 145 1.27 1.28 7.64
CA LEU A 145 0.69 0.70 6.43
C LEU A 145 0.64 1.76 5.32
N LEU A 146 1.29 1.49 4.21
CA LEU A 146 1.29 2.33 3.02
C LEU A 146 0.53 1.66 1.88
N SER A 147 -0.34 2.42 1.25
CA SER A 147 -1.01 2.04 0.01
C SER A 147 -0.22 2.53 -1.21
N PRO A 148 -0.32 1.87 -2.38
CA PRO A 148 0.23 2.39 -3.63
C PRO A 148 -0.66 3.50 -4.20
N PHE A 149 -0.88 4.52 -3.40
CA PHE A 149 -1.74 5.67 -3.68
C PHE A 149 -1.19 6.88 -2.94
N GLY A 150 -1.09 8.00 -3.61
CA GLY A 150 -0.50 9.19 -3.01
C GLY A 150 -1.03 10.47 -3.62
N PHE A 151 -0.62 11.59 -3.02
CA PHE A 151 -1.09 12.91 -3.40
C PHE A 151 0.06 13.83 -3.76
N SER A 152 -0.17 14.71 -4.74
CA SER A 152 0.71 15.84 -5.01
C SER A 152 0.58 16.90 -3.90
N PRO A 153 1.50 17.89 -3.84
CA PRO A 153 1.37 19.01 -2.90
C PRO A 153 0.07 19.83 -3.06
N THR A 154 -0.60 19.72 -4.20
CA THR A 154 -1.89 20.38 -4.47
C THR A 154 -3.09 19.48 -4.16
N GLY A 155 -2.85 18.27 -3.64
CA GLY A 155 -3.92 17.33 -3.27
C GLY A 155 -4.44 16.47 -4.42
N GLU A 156 -3.80 16.51 -5.60
CA GLU A 156 -4.16 15.65 -6.72
C GLU A 156 -3.73 14.21 -6.44
N ALA A 157 -4.64 13.26 -6.64
CA ALA A 157 -4.41 11.84 -6.37
C ALA A 157 -3.72 11.13 -7.53
N PHE A 158 -2.83 10.17 -7.19
CA PHE A 158 -2.13 9.32 -8.15
C PHE A 158 -2.15 7.86 -7.74
N ASN A 159 -2.37 7.00 -8.74
CA ASN A 159 -2.16 5.56 -8.64
C ASN A 159 -0.67 5.27 -8.77
N LEU A 160 -0.10 4.69 -7.70
CA LEU A 160 1.32 4.30 -7.64
C LEU A 160 1.46 2.78 -7.80
N THR A 161 2.68 2.28 -7.78
CA THR A 161 2.98 0.85 -7.70
C THR A 161 3.52 0.50 -6.33
N MET A 162 3.21 -0.71 -5.83
CA MET A 162 3.76 -1.21 -4.57
C MET A 162 5.28 -1.20 -4.58
N GLU A 163 5.88 -1.61 -5.67
CA GLU A 163 7.34 -1.71 -5.82
C GLU A 163 8.01 -0.34 -5.72
N ASN A 164 7.44 0.67 -6.37
CA ASN A 164 7.95 2.04 -6.31
C ASN A 164 7.82 2.62 -4.88
N VAL A 165 6.67 2.42 -4.24
CA VAL A 165 6.44 2.87 -2.86
C VAL A 165 7.38 2.17 -1.89
N ALA A 166 7.51 0.85 -1.97
CA ALA A 166 8.38 0.07 -1.10
C ALA A 166 9.85 0.47 -1.27
N THR A 167 10.32 0.59 -2.50
CA THR A 167 11.70 0.99 -2.81
C THR A 167 12.01 2.40 -2.30
N ALA A 168 11.15 3.36 -2.63
CA ALA A 168 11.34 4.75 -2.18
C ALA A 168 11.34 4.86 -0.64
N THR A 169 10.46 4.11 0.02
CA THR A 169 10.36 4.08 1.48
C THR A 169 11.60 3.44 2.11
N ALA A 170 12.07 2.32 1.57
CA ALA A 170 13.27 1.65 2.07
C ALA A 170 14.51 2.55 1.95
N ILE A 171 14.67 3.24 0.83
CA ILE A 171 15.76 4.20 0.63
C ILE A 171 15.66 5.35 1.63
N ALA A 172 14.49 5.95 1.80
CA ALA A 172 14.29 7.09 2.70
C ALA A 172 14.50 6.74 4.17
N LEU A 173 14.17 5.52 4.56
CA LEU A 173 14.37 5.00 5.93
C LEU A 173 15.75 4.38 6.15
N GLN A 174 16.53 4.15 5.12
CA GLN A 174 17.80 3.41 5.17
C GLN A 174 17.60 2.01 5.76
N ALA A 175 16.54 1.33 5.29
CA ALA A 175 16.13 0.04 5.79
C ALA A 175 16.81 -1.12 5.04
#